data_6d73c302bee89cbabe1e66a68b6ab9fa
#
_entry.id   6d73c302bee89cbabe1e66a68b6ab9fa
#
_cell.length_a   1.000
_cell.length_b   1.000
_cell.length_c   1.000
_cell.angle_alpha   90.00
_cell.angle_beta   90.00
_cell.angle_gamma   90.00
#
_symmetry.space_group_name_H-M   'P 1'
#
loop_
_entity.id
_entity.type
_entity.pdbx_description
1 polymer ?
#
loop_
_entity_poly.entity_id
_entity_poly.type
_entity_poly.pdbx_seq_one_letter_code
_entity_poly.pdbx_strand_id
1 'polypeptide(L)'
;MGQPDDRKPPCRGTATPGDVQNMDMVAEDLYDISIADPQLMTELQKILRKRHIVVKQVWVMDKVEGRREIFLTMRARSGQCISVNEVAQLLSQEFGTPMAAAGGRRIVNGEYHTVHFVEDVSYQVLYGVAKLTKEMEKVSGDNYICRQEEAGRFVMCLSDGMGSGVEACRESEEVVELLEQFLESGFTQETAAKMVNSALVMKGQEGIFSTVDICAVDLYTGICNFLKAGASATFIKRDHWWRPFLQRVWRQADTAGGF
;
A
#
# COMPACT_ATOMS: atom_id res chain seq x y z
N MET A 1 57.66 25.90 14.79
CA MET A 1 57.70 25.20 13.49
C MET A 1 56.59 24.17 13.50
N GLY A 2 55.41 24.55 13.01
CA GLY A 2 54.23 23.69 12.91
C GLY A 2 53.99 23.36 11.44
N GLN A 3 53.88 22.08 11.14
CA GLN A 3 53.49 21.62 9.80
C GLN A 3 51.99 21.83 9.58
N PRO A 4 51.54 22.19 8.38
CA PRO A 4 50.14 22.31 8.07
C PRO A 4 49.51 20.94 7.79
N ASP A 5 48.32 20.76 8.35
CA ASP A 5 47.46 19.59 8.23
C ASP A 5 46.73 19.62 6.87
N ASP A 6 47.22 18.83 5.92
CA ASP A 6 46.63 18.62 4.60
C ASP A 6 45.52 17.56 4.64
N ARG A 7 44.33 17.90 5.19
CA ARG A 7 43.12 17.09 5.00
C ARG A 7 42.41 17.49 3.71
N LYS A 8 42.68 16.76 2.65
CA LYS A 8 41.86 16.78 1.44
C LYS A 8 40.42 16.41 1.79
N PRO A 9 39.40 17.14 1.24
CA PRO A 9 38.01 16.72 1.35
C PRO A 9 37.79 15.42 0.58
N PRO A 10 36.84 14.56 1.01
CA PRO A 10 36.57 13.32 0.31
C PRO A 10 36.01 13.61 -1.10
N CYS A 11 36.63 12.97 -2.07
CA CYS A 11 36.21 12.99 -3.46
C CYS A 11 34.72 12.61 -3.57
N ARG A 12 33.90 13.48 -4.14
CA ARG A 12 32.61 13.11 -4.69
C ARG A 12 32.88 12.02 -5.73
N GLY A 13 32.45 10.80 -5.42
CA GLY A 13 32.46 9.71 -6.38
C GLY A 13 31.55 10.11 -7.55
N THR A 14 32.16 10.36 -8.71
CA THR A 14 31.43 10.40 -9.97
C THR A 14 31.04 8.97 -10.27
N ALA A 15 29.72 8.71 -10.41
CA ALA A 15 29.21 7.42 -10.81
C ALA A 15 29.95 6.97 -12.10
N THR A 16 30.45 5.75 -12.09
CA THR A 16 31.13 5.17 -13.25
C THR A 16 30.08 4.78 -14.29
N PRO A 17 30.46 4.66 -15.58
CA PRO A 17 29.53 4.16 -16.61
C PRO A 17 28.90 2.79 -16.26
N GLY A 18 29.57 1.97 -15.47
CA GLY A 18 29.05 0.70 -14.99
C GLY A 18 27.99 0.84 -13.90
N ASP A 19 28.05 1.89 -13.07
CA ASP A 19 27.05 2.15 -12.03
C ASP A 19 25.73 2.63 -12.65
N VAL A 20 25.81 3.40 -13.73
CA VAL A 20 24.63 3.86 -14.49
C VAL A 20 23.96 2.68 -15.21
N GLN A 21 24.74 1.78 -15.84
CA GLN A 21 24.18 0.58 -16.47
C GLN A 21 23.55 -0.38 -15.46
N ASN A 22 24.10 -0.52 -14.27
CA ASN A 22 23.49 -1.34 -13.22
C ASN A 22 22.18 -0.71 -12.68
N MET A 23 22.10 0.62 -12.60
CA MET A 23 20.86 1.30 -12.24
C MET A 23 19.78 1.17 -13.32
N ASP A 24 20.18 1.23 -14.59
CA ASP A 24 19.25 1.02 -15.70
C ASP A 24 18.73 -0.43 -15.74
N MET A 25 19.58 -1.44 -15.52
CA MET A 25 19.15 -2.85 -15.42
C MET A 25 18.19 -3.09 -14.24
N VAL A 26 18.45 -2.50 -13.07
CA VAL A 26 17.54 -2.63 -11.91
C VAL A 26 16.23 -1.89 -12.15
N ALA A 27 16.25 -0.79 -12.90
CA ALA A 27 15.03 -0.09 -13.28
C ALA A 27 14.20 -0.89 -14.31
N GLU A 28 14.85 -1.55 -15.27
CA GLU A 28 14.19 -2.42 -16.25
C GLU A 28 13.56 -3.66 -15.61
N ASP A 29 14.16 -4.21 -14.55
CA ASP A 29 13.63 -5.36 -13.81
C ASP A 29 12.44 -5.00 -12.89
N LEU A 30 12.31 -3.73 -12.47
CA LEU A 30 11.26 -3.27 -11.58
C LEU A 30 10.11 -2.55 -12.28
N TYR A 31 10.35 -2.02 -13.49
CA TYR A 31 9.38 -1.24 -14.23
C TYR A 31 9.47 -1.58 -15.72
N ASP A 32 8.33 -1.88 -16.31
CA ASP A 32 8.21 -1.90 -17.77
C ASP A 32 8.14 -0.44 -18.25
N ILE A 33 9.33 0.18 -18.43
CA ILE A 33 9.44 1.58 -18.84
C ILE A 33 9.19 1.63 -20.34
N SER A 34 7.99 1.93 -20.74
CA SER A 34 7.68 2.27 -22.13
C SER A 34 7.61 3.79 -22.31
N ILE A 35 8.37 4.30 -23.30
CA ILE A 35 8.04 5.61 -23.87
C ILE A 35 6.63 5.49 -24.42
N ALA A 36 5.73 6.43 -24.04
CA ALA A 36 4.36 6.39 -24.51
C ALA A 36 4.29 6.12 -26.02
N ASP A 37 3.47 5.16 -26.39
CA ASP A 37 3.16 4.88 -27.79
C ASP A 37 2.89 6.21 -28.53
N PRO A 38 3.46 6.44 -29.72
CA PRO A 38 3.23 7.65 -30.49
C PRO A 38 1.75 7.98 -30.71
N GLN A 39 0.87 6.99 -30.74
CA GLN A 39 -0.58 7.19 -30.83
C GLN A 39 -1.13 7.80 -29.54
N LEU A 40 -0.79 7.25 -28.39
CA LEU A 40 -1.18 7.76 -27.08
C LEU A 40 -0.66 9.20 -26.87
N MET A 41 0.59 9.47 -27.26
CA MET A 41 1.15 10.82 -27.22
C MET A 41 0.32 11.80 -28.04
N THR A 42 -0.08 11.40 -29.23
CA THR A 42 -0.89 12.25 -30.14
C THR A 42 -2.29 12.52 -29.55
N GLU A 43 -2.91 11.52 -28.98
CA GLU A 43 -4.25 11.63 -28.37
C GLU A 43 -4.20 12.52 -27.12
N LEU A 44 -3.25 12.29 -26.22
CA LEU A 44 -3.06 13.16 -25.04
C LEU A 44 -2.77 14.60 -25.43
N GLN A 45 -1.90 14.82 -26.43
CA GLN A 45 -1.65 16.19 -26.94
C GLN A 45 -2.92 16.84 -27.49
N LYS A 46 -3.77 16.09 -28.20
CA LYS A 46 -5.03 16.60 -28.77
C LYS A 46 -6.02 16.99 -27.67
N ILE A 47 -6.17 16.14 -26.64
CA ILE A 47 -7.10 16.37 -25.52
C ILE A 47 -6.63 17.53 -24.67
N LEU A 48 -5.37 17.53 -24.26
CA LEU A 48 -4.81 18.56 -23.39
C LEU A 48 -4.67 19.92 -24.11
N ARG A 49 -4.45 19.92 -25.41
CA ARG A 49 -4.44 21.15 -26.23
C ARG A 49 -5.78 21.87 -26.21
N LYS A 50 -6.91 21.17 -26.15
CA LYS A 50 -8.25 21.76 -26.03
C LYS A 50 -8.45 22.53 -24.71
N ARG A 51 -7.66 22.19 -23.70
CA ARG A 51 -7.64 22.83 -22.37
C ARG A 51 -6.45 23.79 -22.20
N HIS A 52 -5.90 24.27 -23.32
CA HIS A 52 -4.78 25.22 -23.34
C HIS A 52 -3.48 24.68 -22.69
N ILE A 53 -3.29 23.37 -22.68
CA ILE A 53 -2.07 22.71 -22.21
C ILE A 53 -1.22 22.33 -23.42
N VAL A 54 0.07 22.62 -23.33
CA VAL A 54 1.07 22.20 -24.31
C VAL A 54 1.93 21.13 -23.68
N VAL A 55 1.88 19.93 -24.26
CA VAL A 55 2.64 18.78 -23.83
C VAL A 55 3.93 18.71 -24.62
N LYS A 56 5.06 18.58 -23.91
CA LYS A 56 6.39 18.40 -24.49
C LYS A 56 6.77 16.91 -24.52
N GLN A 57 6.49 16.19 -23.45
CA GLN A 57 6.92 14.80 -23.29
C GLN A 57 5.98 14.05 -22.35
N VAL A 58 5.78 12.77 -22.62
CA VAL A 58 5.01 11.83 -21.79
C VAL A 58 5.84 10.58 -21.59
N TRP A 59 5.97 10.14 -20.36
CA TRP A 59 6.48 8.84 -19.99
C TRP A 59 5.37 8.08 -19.28
N VAL A 60 5.15 6.84 -19.69
CA VAL A 60 4.21 5.93 -19.04
C VAL A 60 5.01 4.75 -18.50
N MET A 61 4.79 4.43 -17.24
CA MET A 61 5.43 3.32 -16.55
C MET A 61 4.34 2.44 -15.98
N ASP A 62 4.30 1.18 -16.37
CA ASP A 62 3.43 0.19 -15.79
C ASP A 62 4.25 -0.60 -14.73
N LYS A 63 3.82 -0.54 -13.47
CA LYS A 63 4.46 -1.31 -12.39
C LYS A 63 4.10 -2.78 -12.49
N VAL A 64 4.94 -3.64 -11.92
CA VAL A 64 4.73 -5.10 -11.83
C VAL A 64 3.37 -5.46 -11.22
N GLU A 65 2.83 -4.61 -10.35
CA GLU A 65 1.48 -4.75 -9.77
C GLU A 65 0.35 -4.30 -10.71
N GLY A 66 0.65 -3.94 -11.96
CA GLY A 66 -0.31 -3.46 -12.95
C GLY A 66 -0.78 -2.02 -12.74
N ARG A 67 -0.11 -1.26 -11.90
CA ARG A 67 -0.42 0.16 -11.66
C ARG A 67 0.32 1.04 -12.63
N ARG A 68 -0.38 2.07 -13.13
CA ARG A 68 0.17 3.01 -14.11
C ARG A 68 0.66 4.28 -13.45
N GLU A 69 1.87 4.69 -13.83
CA GLU A 69 2.44 6.00 -13.50
C GLU A 69 2.70 6.78 -14.78
N ILE A 70 2.43 8.08 -14.75
CA ILE A 70 2.57 8.96 -15.91
C ILE A 70 3.38 10.19 -15.51
N PHE A 71 4.49 10.42 -16.19
CA PHE A 71 5.26 11.64 -16.07
C PHE A 71 4.96 12.52 -17.27
N LEU A 72 4.29 13.64 -17.02
CA LEU A 72 3.83 14.55 -18.07
C LEU A 72 4.60 15.87 -17.99
N THR A 73 5.47 16.14 -18.97
CA THR A 73 6.15 17.43 -19.12
C THR A 73 5.25 18.35 -19.93
N MET A 74 4.69 19.37 -19.29
CA MET A 74 3.69 20.26 -19.86
C MET A 74 3.82 21.70 -19.38
N ARG A 75 3.15 22.61 -20.08
CA ARG A 75 2.96 24.00 -19.67
C ARG A 75 1.58 24.49 -20.08
N ALA A 76 1.07 25.48 -19.38
CA ALA A 76 -0.11 26.21 -19.82
C ALA A 76 0.27 27.19 -20.97
N ARG A 77 -0.69 27.51 -21.82
CA ARG A 77 -0.49 28.61 -22.80
C ARG A 77 -0.34 29.94 -22.08
N SER A 78 0.34 30.88 -22.74
CA SER A 78 0.67 32.20 -22.21
C SER A 78 -0.51 32.85 -21.51
N GLY A 79 -0.30 33.33 -20.30
CA GLY A 79 -1.30 34.03 -19.47
C GLY A 79 -2.32 33.13 -18.76
N GLN A 80 -2.21 31.84 -18.86
CA GLN A 80 -3.13 30.90 -18.17
C GLN A 80 -2.42 30.10 -17.08
N CYS A 81 -3.20 29.77 -16.07
CA CYS A 81 -2.83 28.81 -15.01
C CYS A 81 -3.88 27.70 -14.98
N ILE A 82 -3.43 26.47 -14.93
CA ILE A 82 -4.29 25.28 -14.99
C ILE A 82 -4.04 24.46 -13.72
N SER A 83 -5.11 23.99 -13.11
CA SER A 83 -5.01 23.09 -11.95
C SER A 83 -4.46 21.73 -12.39
N VAL A 84 -3.50 21.20 -11.62
CA VAL A 84 -2.98 19.84 -11.82
C VAL A 84 -4.09 18.79 -11.66
N ASN A 85 -5.05 19.03 -10.77
CA ASN A 85 -6.20 18.16 -10.59
C ASN A 85 -7.10 18.11 -11.84
N GLU A 86 -7.23 19.21 -12.57
CA GLU A 86 -7.97 19.22 -13.84
C GLU A 86 -7.27 18.32 -14.88
N VAL A 87 -5.93 18.33 -14.90
CA VAL A 87 -5.16 17.43 -15.76
C VAL A 87 -5.34 15.98 -15.34
N ALA A 88 -5.29 15.68 -14.03
CA ALA A 88 -5.54 14.34 -13.51
C ALA A 88 -6.92 13.81 -13.91
N GLN A 89 -7.97 14.64 -13.85
CA GLN A 89 -9.31 14.26 -14.32
C GLN A 89 -9.35 13.92 -15.81
N LEU A 90 -8.64 14.68 -16.64
CA LEU A 90 -8.56 14.41 -18.08
C LEU A 90 -7.82 13.09 -18.35
N LEU A 91 -6.73 12.83 -17.62
CA LEU A 91 -6.03 11.54 -17.70
C LEU A 91 -6.92 10.39 -17.23
N SER A 92 -7.69 10.60 -16.15
CA SER A 92 -8.64 9.58 -15.66
C SER A 92 -9.69 9.21 -16.71
N GLN A 93 -10.19 10.19 -17.45
CA GLN A 93 -11.15 9.96 -18.54
C GLN A 93 -10.53 9.21 -19.71
N GLU A 94 -9.28 9.50 -20.03
CA GLU A 94 -8.57 8.89 -21.15
C GLU A 94 -8.18 7.43 -20.85
N PHE A 95 -7.67 7.19 -19.66
CA PHE A 95 -7.21 5.85 -19.26
C PHE A 95 -8.31 4.96 -18.68
N GLY A 96 -9.48 5.53 -18.36
CA GLY A 96 -10.59 4.80 -17.74
C GLY A 96 -10.35 4.38 -16.29
N THR A 97 -9.26 4.86 -15.68
CA THR A 97 -8.89 4.62 -14.27
C THR A 97 -8.69 5.95 -13.55
N PRO A 98 -9.07 6.06 -12.27
CA PRO A 98 -8.81 7.27 -11.50
C PRO A 98 -7.31 7.58 -11.46
N MET A 99 -6.94 8.84 -11.75
CA MET A 99 -5.57 9.32 -11.72
C MET A 99 -5.47 10.50 -10.75
N ALA A 100 -4.41 10.53 -9.97
CA ALA A 100 -4.09 11.63 -9.06
C ALA A 100 -2.67 12.14 -9.29
N ALA A 101 -2.41 13.39 -8.96
CA ALA A 101 -1.05 13.91 -8.98
C ALA A 101 -0.27 13.47 -7.74
N ALA A 102 0.85 12.83 -7.95
CA ALA A 102 1.84 12.54 -6.91
C ALA A 102 2.73 13.77 -6.72
N GLY A 103 2.65 14.41 -5.55
CA GLY A 103 3.51 15.56 -5.21
C GLY A 103 2.76 16.88 -5.00
N GLY A 104 3.52 17.87 -4.53
CA GLY A 104 2.96 19.12 -4.01
C GLY A 104 2.57 20.20 -5.04
N ARG A 105 2.82 19.95 -6.34
CA ARG A 105 2.50 20.96 -7.37
C ARG A 105 0.99 20.99 -7.64
N ARG A 106 0.39 22.17 -7.48
CA ARG A 106 -1.06 22.36 -7.67
C ARG A 106 -1.43 23.05 -8.97
N ILE A 107 -0.49 23.77 -9.58
CA ILE A 107 -0.75 24.64 -10.74
C ILE A 107 0.35 24.48 -11.77
N VAL A 108 -0.03 24.45 -13.04
CA VAL A 108 0.83 24.54 -14.21
C VAL A 108 0.68 25.94 -14.82
N ASN A 109 1.79 26.64 -15.00
CA ASN A 109 1.88 27.97 -15.58
C ASN A 109 2.47 27.93 -17.01
N GLY A 110 2.97 29.08 -17.50
CA GLY A 110 3.57 29.22 -18.83
C GLY A 110 4.92 28.55 -19.00
N GLU A 111 5.54 28.02 -17.94
CA GLU A 111 6.81 27.30 -17.99
C GLU A 111 6.59 25.80 -18.05
N TYR A 112 7.54 25.06 -18.65
CA TYR A 112 7.48 23.62 -18.67
C TYR A 112 7.79 23.02 -17.30
N HIS A 113 6.89 22.18 -16.83
CA HIS A 113 7.03 21.43 -15.60
C HIS A 113 6.71 19.96 -15.87
N THR A 114 7.48 19.07 -15.28
CA THR A 114 7.13 17.66 -15.23
C THR A 114 6.29 17.40 -13.99
N VAL A 115 5.11 16.87 -14.19
CA VAL A 115 4.19 16.44 -13.14
C VAL A 115 4.04 14.94 -13.21
N HIS A 116 4.14 14.31 -12.07
CA HIS A 116 3.95 12.88 -11.88
C HIS A 116 2.50 12.61 -11.51
N PHE A 117 1.85 11.71 -12.26
CA PHE A 117 0.50 11.23 -12.00
C PHE A 117 0.56 9.73 -11.73
N VAL A 118 -0.20 9.28 -10.77
CA VAL A 118 -0.33 7.88 -10.36
C VAL A 118 -1.78 7.47 -10.43
N GLU A 119 -2.02 6.19 -10.62
CA GLU A 119 -3.36 5.64 -10.46
C GLU A 119 -3.83 5.84 -9.02
N ASP A 120 -5.04 6.38 -8.85
CA ASP A 120 -5.65 6.64 -7.56
C ASP A 120 -6.59 5.50 -7.18
N VAL A 121 -6.89 5.40 -5.89
CA VAL A 121 -7.80 4.39 -5.39
C VAL A 121 -9.24 4.64 -5.85
N SER A 122 -9.95 3.57 -6.21
CA SER A 122 -11.35 3.63 -6.67
C SER A 122 -12.34 3.50 -5.53
N TYR A 123 -11.90 2.98 -4.38
CA TYR A 123 -12.73 2.66 -3.22
C TYR A 123 -12.21 3.31 -1.96
N GLN A 124 -13.12 3.59 -1.05
CA GLN A 124 -12.83 4.07 0.29
C GLN A 124 -13.51 3.16 1.31
N VAL A 125 -12.80 2.80 2.36
CA VAL A 125 -13.36 2.03 3.48
C VAL A 125 -13.74 2.98 4.61
N LEU A 126 -14.99 2.91 5.04
CA LEU A 126 -15.47 3.51 6.28
C LEU A 126 -15.59 2.40 7.30
N TYR A 127 -15.01 2.58 8.46
CA TYR A 127 -15.04 1.59 9.52
C TYR A 127 -15.47 2.18 10.86
N GLY A 128 -15.93 1.31 11.73
CA GLY A 128 -16.23 1.64 13.11
C GLY A 128 -15.89 0.46 14.01
N VAL A 129 -15.43 0.72 15.21
CA VAL A 129 -15.03 -0.30 16.17
C VAL A 129 -15.82 -0.09 17.47
N ALA A 130 -16.30 -1.20 18.03
CA ALA A 130 -16.87 -1.23 19.35
C ALA A 130 -16.17 -2.33 20.18
N LYS A 131 -15.74 -2.00 21.38
CA LYS A 131 -15.08 -2.90 22.32
C LYS A 131 -15.85 -2.90 23.64
N LEU A 132 -16.21 -4.08 24.12
CA LEU A 132 -16.92 -4.26 25.37
C LEU A 132 -16.08 -5.10 26.33
N THR A 133 -16.09 -4.76 27.60
CA THR A 133 -15.48 -5.56 28.67
C THR A 133 -16.57 -6.35 29.42
N LYS A 134 -16.22 -7.53 29.90
CA LYS A 134 -17.11 -8.29 30.79
C LYS A 134 -17.32 -7.51 32.09
N GLU A 135 -18.49 -7.68 32.72
CA GLU A 135 -18.90 -6.89 33.90
C GLU A 135 -17.92 -6.88 35.08
N MET A 136 -17.13 -7.94 35.24
CA MET A 136 -16.15 -8.07 36.32
C MET A 136 -14.72 -7.72 35.93
N GLU A 137 -14.47 -7.42 34.65
CA GLU A 137 -13.14 -7.17 34.11
C GLU A 137 -12.91 -5.68 33.86
N LYS A 138 -11.67 -5.23 34.03
CA LYS A 138 -11.29 -3.83 33.74
C LYS A 138 -10.84 -3.64 32.30
N VAL A 139 -10.41 -4.72 31.64
CA VAL A 139 -9.82 -4.71 30.31
C VAL A 139 -10.40 -5.86 29.49
N SER A 140 -10.71 -5.62 28.23
CA SER A 140 -11.10 -6.67 27.27
C SER A 140 -9.88 -7.37 26.74
N GLY A 141 -9.98 -8.68 26.55
CA GLY A 141 -8.95 -9.51 25.91
C GLY A 141 -8.80 -9.30 24.40
N ASP A 142 -9.70 -8.54 23.77
CA ASP A 142 -9.65 -8.29 22.32
C ASP A 142 -8.72 -7.13 21.99
N ASN A 143 -8.00 -7.23 20.88
CA ASN A 143 -7.28 -6.11 20.28
C ASN A 143 -7.47 -6.08 18.77
N TYR A 144 -7.26 -4.92 18.15
CA TYR A 144 -7.50 -4.70 16.74
C TYR A 144 -6.60 -3.62 16.15
N ILE A 145 -6.41 -3.68 14.85
CA ILE A 145 -5.92 -2.57 14.02
C ILE A 145 -6.86 -2.32 12.85
N CYS A 146 -6.95 -1.07 12.43
CA CYS A 146 -7.65 -0.64 11.22
C CYS A 146 -6.83 0.47 10.58
N ARG A 147 -6.24 0.21 9.42
CA ARG A 147 -5.38 1.20 8.77
C ARG A 147 -5.40 1.09 7.25
N GLN A 148 -5.16 2.21 6.61
CA GLN A 148 -4.88 2.27 5.19
C GLN A 148 -3.36 2.29 4.98
N GLU A 149 -2.88 1.42 4.09
CA GLU A 149 -1.48 1.34 3.68
C GLU A 149 -1.24 2.22 2.44
N GLU A 150 0.00 2.69 2.28
CA GLU A 150 0.41 3.50 1.11
C GLU A 150 0.21 2.76 -0.22
N ALA A 151 0.28 1.43 -0.19
CA ALA A 151 0.04 0.57 -1.34
C ALA A 151 -1.42 0.57 -1.83
N GLY A 152 -2.33 1.37 -1.26
CA GLY A 152 -3.76 1.38 -1.63
C GLY A 152 -4.51 0.15 -1.13
N ARG A 153 -4.07 -0.42 -0.02
CA ARG A 153 -4.71 -1.52 0.69
C ARG A 153 -5.22 -1.01 2.04
N PHE A 154 -6.43 -1.39 2.42
CA PHE A 154 -6.95 -1.17 3.76
C PHE A 154 -6.97 -2.48 4.51
N VAL A 155 -6.37 -2.51 5.70
CA VAL A 155 -6.25 -3.72 6.52
C VAL A 155 -6.97 -3.53 7.84
N MET A 156 -7.78 -4.53 8.21
CA MET A 156 -8.38 -4.70 9.53
C MET A 156 -7.89 -6.03 10.09
N CYS A 157 -7.36 -6.00 11.32
CA CYS A 157 -7.05 -7.21 12.07
C CYS A 157 -7.78 -7.16 13.40
N LEU A 158 -8.31 -8.29 13.82
CA LEU A 158 -8.90 -8.51 15.13
C LEU A 158 -8.27 -9.76 15.73
N SER A 159 -7.89 -9.67 17.00
CA SER A 159 -7.38 -10.79 17.78
C SER A 159 -8.08 -10.83 19.13
N ASP A 160 -8.56 -12.00 19.53
CA ASP A 160 -9.14 -12.28 20.85
C ASP A 160 -8.18 -13.19 21.60
N GLY A 161 -7.65 -12.70 22.73
CA GLY A 161 -6.75 -13.45 23.62
C GLY A 161 -7.49 -14.50 24.41
N MET A 162 -6.85 -15.63 24.70
CA MET A 162 -7.47 -16.69 25.47
C MET A 162 -7.70 -16.27 26.92
N GLY A 163 -8.92 -16.49 27.40
CA GLY A 163 -9.30 -16.16 28.77
C GLY A 163 -9.92 -14.77 28.91
N SER A 164 -9.48 -14.00 29.89
CA SER A 164 -9.99 -12.65 30.16
C SER A 164 -8.98 -11.81 30.93
N GLY A 165 -9.20 -10.49 30.94
CA GLY A 165 -8.39 -9.55 31.69
C GLY A 165 -7.07 -9.17 31.05
N VAL A 166 -6.10 -8.76 31.86
CA VAL A 166 -4.86 -8.15 31.41
C VAL A 166 -3.96 -9.09 30.61
N GLU A 167 -3.92 -10.38 30.97
CA GLU A 167 -3.07 -11.35 30.24
C GLU A 167 -3.60 -11.60 28.84
N ALA A 168 -4.90 -11.89 28.70
CA ALA A 168 -5.53 -12.05 27.39
C ALA A 168 -5.37 -10.79 26.52
N CYS A 169 -5.50 -9.60 27.12
CA CYS A 169 -5.26 -8.35 26.41
C CYS A 169 -3.83 -8.22 25.89
N ARG A 170 -2.82 -8.56 26.71
CA ARG A 170 -1.42 -8.49 26.31
C ARG A 170 -1.09 -9.48 25.18
N GLU A 171 -1.66 -10.67 25.24
CA GLU A 171 -1.46 -11.71 24.21
C GLU A 171 -2.03 -11.27 22.86
N SER A 172 -3.26 -10.80 22.85
CA SER A 172 -3.89 -10.33 21.61
C SER A 172 -3.24 -9.06 21.07
N GLU A 173 -2.73 -8.17 21.95
CA GLU A 173 -1.97 -6.97 21.56
C GLU A 173 -0.67 -7.36 20.85
N GLU A 174 0.09 -8.28 21.43
CA GLU A 174 1.33 -8.77 20.80
C GLU A 174 1.09 -9.40 19.42
N VAL A 175 0.01 -10.18 19.28
CA VAL A 175 -0.38 -10.77 18.00
C VAL A 175 -0.69 -9.69 16.97
N VAL A 176 -1.48 -8.69 17.36
CA VAL A 176 -1.89 -7.60 16.47
C VAL A 176 -0.70 -6.73 16.07
N GLU A 177 0.21 -6.40 17.00
CA GLU A 177 1.42 -5.63 16.71
C GLU A 177 2.36 -6.36 15.75
N LEU A 178 2.58 -7.65 15.95
CA LEU A 178 3.41 -8.45 15.04
C LEU A 178 2.77 -8.57 13.65
N LEU A 179 1.46 -8.79 13.58
CA LEU A 179 0.74 -8.79 12.30
C LEU A 179 0.89 -7.47 11.57
N GLU A 180 0.74 -6.35 12.28
CA GLU A 180 0.91 -5.01 11.72
C GLU A 180 2.30 -4.85 11.09
N GLN A 181 3.36 -5.17 11.83
CA GLN A 181 4.74 -5.05 11.37
C GLN A 181 5.02 -5.90 10.12
N PHE A 182 4.53 -7.13 10.07
CA PHE A 182 4.73 -8.00 8.91
C PHE A 182 3.93 -7.53 7.70
N LEU A 183 2.69 -7.10 7.89
CA LEU A 183 1.85 -6.59 6.80
C LEU A 183 2.39 -5.26 6.24
N GLU A 184 2.89 -4.36 7.10
CA GLU A 184 3.60 -3.14 6.68
C GLU A 184 4.86 -3.43 5.86
N SER A 185 5.56 -4.50 6.22
CA SER A 185 6.76 -4.95 5.50
C SER A 185 6.42 -5.59 4.14
N GLY A 186 5.13 -5.63 3.75
CA GLY A 186 4.68 -6.14 2.46
C GLY A 186 4.44 -7.65 2.39
N PHE A 187 4.48 -8.36 3.52
CA PHE A 187 4.16 -9.79 3.52
C PHE A 187 2.66 -10.03 3.26
N THR A 188 2.35 -11.19 2.64
CA THR A 188 0.96 -11.62 2.48
C THR A 188 0.34 -11.95 3.84
N GLN A 189 -1.00 -11.92 3.94
CA GLN A 189 -1.72 -12.27 5.16
C GLN A 189 -1.34 -13.66 5.69
N GLU A 190 -1.21 -14.65 4.78
CA GLU A 190 -0.84 -16.01 5.13
C GLU A 190 0.59 -16.09 5.67
N THR A 191 1.52 -15.38 5.06
CA THR A 191 2.91 -15.34 5.50
C THR A 191 3.02 -14.63 6.84
N ALA A 192 2.37 -13.48 7.00
CA ALA A 192 2.33 -12.73 8.26
C ALA A 192 1.78 -13.60 9.41
N ALA A 193 0.64 -14.26 9.20
CA ALA A 193 0.04 -15.14 10.20
C ALA A 193 0.98 -16.31 10.60
N LYS A 194 1.66 -16.93 9.63
CA LYS A 194 2.66 -17.98 9.89
C LYS A 194 3.85 -17.47 10.69
N MET A 195 4.36 -16.28 10.33
CA MET A 195 5.49 -15.66 11.03
C MET A 195 5.14 -15.31 12.47
N VAL A 196 3.94 -14.75 12.71
CA VAL A 196 3.44 -14.48 14.06
C VAL A 196 3.37 -15.77 14.87
N ASN A 197 2.75 -16.82 14.34
CA ASN A 197 2.68 -18.11 15.02
C ASN A 197 4.08 -18.67 15.37
N SER A 198 5.02 -18.58 14.43
CA SER A 198 6.41 -19.02 14.67
C SER A 198 7.11 -18.18 15.74
N ALA A 199 6.92 -16.88 15.74
CA ALA A 199 7.51 -15.97 16.73
C ALA A 199 6.98 -16.25 18.15
N LEU A 200 5.69 -16.51 18.29
CA LEU A 200 5.07 -16.86 19.59
C LEU A 200 5.57 -18.18 20.12
N VAL A 201 5.66 -19.21 19.27
CA VAL A 201 6.22 -20.53 19.65
C VAL A 201 7.68 -20.42 20.10
N MET A 202 8.49 -19.63 19.39
CA MET A 202 9.91 -19.43 19.76
C MET A 202 10.11 -18.72 21.10
N LYS A 203 9.15 -17.90 21.53
CA LYS A 203 9.18 -17.25 22.85
C LYS A 203 8.82 -18.21 24.01
N GLY A 204 8.61 -19.49 23.74
CA GLY A 204 8.26 -20.50 24.74
C GLY A 204 6.84 -20.31 25.30
N GLN A 205 6.02 -19.59 24.59
CA GLN A 205 4.62 -19.36 24.94
C GLN A 205 3.77 -20.53 24.43
N GLU A 206 4.16 -21.76 24.78
CA GLU A 206 3.34 -22.93 24.51
C GLU A 206 2.00 -22.79 25.27
N GLY A 207 0.90 -22.65 24.51
CA GLY A 207 -0.43 -22.51 25.05
C GLY A 207 -1.07 -21.14 24.93
N ILE A 208 -0.42 -20.17 24.32
CA ILE A 208 -1.06 -18.89 23.96
C ILE A 208 -1.85 -19.06 22.67
N PHE A 209 -3.16 -19.04 22.83
CA PHE A 209 -4.09 -19.19 21.72
C PHE A 209 -4.89 -17.89 21.55
N SER A 210 -4.33 -16.95 20.81
CA SER A 210 -5.13 -15.83 20.33
C SER A 210 -5.73 -16.15 18.98
N THR A 211 -6.94 -15.70 18.75
CA THR A 211 -7.57 -15.80 17.44
C THR A 211 -6.98 -14.78 16.50
N VAL A 212 -7.04 -15.05 15.21
CA VAL A 212 -6.63 -14.09 14.17
C VAL A 212 -7.75 -13.98 13.14
N ASP A 213 -8.20 -12.75 12.92
CA ASP A 213 -9.17 -12.39 11.87
C ASP A 213 -8.63 -11.20 11.09
N ILE A 214 -8.21 -11.42 9.86
CA ILE A 214 -7.65 -10.39 8.99
C ILE A 214 -8.58 -10.19 7.81
N CYS A 215 -8.93 -8.94 7.55
CA CYS A 215 -9.57 -8.52 6.31
C CYS A 215 -8.68 -7.47 5.63
N ALA A 216 -8.25 -7.75 4.40
CA ALA A 216 -7.58 -6.77 3.56
C ALA A 216 -8.45 -6.44 2.36
N VAL A 217 -8.63 -5.15 2.11
CA VAL A 217 -9.39 -4.60 1.00
C VAL A 217 -8.41 -3.91 0.05
N ASP A 218 -8.36 -4.37 -1.18
CA ASP A 218 -7.69 -3.67 -2.25
C ASP A 218 -8.55 -2.47 -2.68
N LEU A 219 -8.06 -1.27 -2.47
CA LEU A 219 -8.82 -0.04 -2.73
C LEU A 219 -8.88 0.33 -4.22
N TYR A 220 -8.10 -0.31 -5.08
CA TYR A 220 -8.23 -0.13 -6.53
C TYR A 220 -9.35 -0.99 -7.12
N THR A 221 -9.46 -2.24 -6.67
CA THR A 221 -10.39 -3.23 -7.22
C THR A 221 -11.63 -3.47 -6.37
N GLY A 222 -11.59 -3.11 -5.08
CA GLY A 222 -12.63 -3.43 -4.10
C GLY A 222 -12.66 -4.89 -3.67
N ILE A 223 -11.63 -5.68 -4.05
CA ILE A 223 -11.54 -7.09 -3.64
C ILE A 223 -11.18 -7.18 -2.16
N CYS A 224 -11.96 -7.97 -1.43
CA CYS A 224 -11.74 -8.23 -0.01
C CYS A 224 -11.18 -9.64 0.17
N ASN A 225 -10.02 -9.75 0.81
CA ASN A 225 -9.40 -11.00 1.20
C ASN A 225 -9.53 -11.19 2.70
N PHE A 226 -9.95 -12.37 3.13
CA PHE A 226 -10.13 -12.72 4.53
C PHE A 226 -9.22 -13.89 4.90
N LEU A 227 -8.56 -13.79 6.05
CA LEU A 227 -7.82 -14.89 6.68
C LEU A 227 -8.29 -15.00 8.12
N LYS A 228 -8.66 -16.21 8.53
CA LYS A 228 -9.18 -16.50 9.87
C LYS A 228 -8.48 -17.71 10.48
N ALA A 229 -8.03 -17.56 11.72
CA ALA A 229 -7.49 -18.64 12.52
C ALA A 229 -8.17 -18.61 13.91
N GLY A 230 -9.01 -19.58 14.19
CA GLY A 230 -9.77 -19.67 15.44
C GLY A 230 -10.84 -18.61 15.69
N ALA A 231 -10.96 -17.64 14.79
CA ALA A 231 -11.85 -16.49 14.96
C ALA A 231 -13.32 -16.80 14.63
N SER A 232 -14.23 -16.04 15.21
CA SER A 232 -15.68 -16.10 14.97
C SER A 232 -16.04 -15.78 13.52
N ALA A 233 -17.24 -16.15 13.08
CA ALA A 233 -17.70 -15.92 11.73
C ALA A 233 -17.77 -14.41 11.38
N THR A 234 -17.30 -14.04 10.19
CA THR A 234 -17.49 -12.71 9.62
C THR A 234 -18.79 -12.70 8.83
N PHE A 235 -19.57 -11.65 8.94
CA PHE A 235 -20.82 -11.48 8.23
C PHE A 235 -20.69 -10.39 7.16
N ILE A 236 -21.04 -10.74 5.92
CA ILE A 236 -21.11 -9.78 4.82
C ILE A 236 -22.57 -9.43 4.58
N LYS A 237 -22.93 -8.16 4.77
CA LYS A 237 -24.24 -7.61 4.43
C LYS A 237 -24.17 -6.91 3.07
N ARG A 238 -25.08 -7.26 2.18
CA ARG A 238 -25.39 -6.51 0.96
C ARG A 238 -26.88 -6.12 0.97
N ASP A 239 -27.32 -5.23 0.14
CA ASP A 239 -28.60 -4.51 0.21
C ASP A 239 -29.82 -5.38 0.61
N HIS A 240 -29.88 -6.65 0.21
CA HIS A 240 -31.02 -7.51 0.48
C HIS A 240 -30.69 -8.86 1.12
N TRP A 241 -29.43 -9.11 1.53
CA TRP A 241 -29.05 -10.39 2.12
C TRP A 241 -27.82 -10.31 3.02
N TRP A 242 -27.79 -11.25 3.99
CA TRP A 242 -26.64 -11.50 4.85
C TRP A 242 -26.04 -12.85 4.50
N ARG A 243 -24.73 -12.92 4.35
CA ARG A 243 -24.01 -14.20 4.27
C ARG A 243 -22.93 -14.26 5.35
N PRO A 244 -22.91 -15.35 6.15
CA PRO A 244 -21.75 -15.64 6.98
C PRO A 244 -20.61 -16.03 6.04
N PHE A 245 -19.45 -15.45 6.26
CA PHE A 245 -18.22 -15.87 5.61
C PHE A 245 -17.55 -16.89 6.52
N LEU A 246 -17.70 -18.18 6.17
CA LEU A 246 -17.06 -19.30 6.84
C LEU A 246 -15.80 -19.65 6.03
N GLN A 247 -14.68 -19.09 6.39
CA GLN A 247 -13.42 -19.48 5.75
C GLN A 247 -12.90 -20.78 6.38
N ARG A 248 -12.11 -21.53 5.58
CA ARG A 248 -11.45 -22.75 6.03
C ARG A 248 -10.63 -22.44 7.29
N VAL A 249 -10.95 -23.15 8.36
CA VAL A 249 -10.18 -23.13 9.60
C VAL A 249 -8.73 -23.52 9.26
N TRP A 250 -7.80 -22.63 9.49
CA TRP A 250 -6.41 -23.02 9.64
C TRP A 250 -6.37 -23.92 10.86
N ARG A 251 -6.29 -25.23 10.66
CA ARG A 251 -5.92 -26.11 11.75
C ARG A 251 -4.46 -25.80 12.05
N GLN A 252 -4.18 -25.47 13.30
CA GLN A 252 -2.86 -25.51 13.86
C GLN A 252 -2.22 -26.81 13.38
N ALA A 253 -1.10 -26.74 12.69
CA ALA A 253 -0.37 -27.93 12.31
C ALA A 253 -0.03 -28.64 13.63
N ASP A 254 -0.58 -29.83 13.79
CA ASP A 254 -0.19 -30.72 14.87
C ASP A 254 1.35 -30.78 14.85
N THR A 255 1.97 -30.42 15.96
CA THR A 255 3.40 -30.58 16.22
C THR A 255 3.79 -32.04 16.44
N ALA A 256 3.14 -32.96 15.72
CA ALA A 256 3.45 -34.37 15.70
C ALA A 256 3.45 -34.84 14.26
N GLY A 257 4.62 -34.81 13.64
CA GLY A 257 5.03 -35.77 12.63
C GLY A 257 4.47 -35.59 11.22
N GLY A 258 5.35 -35.25 10.29
CA GLY A 258 5.35 -35.82 8.93
C GLY A 258 4.79 -34.93 7.85
N PHE A 259 5.75 -34.33 7.07
CA PHE A 259 5.73 -33.96 5.63
C PHE A 259 4.49 -33.35 5.01
#